data_4426d3597b644a43c616ddb574297703
#
_entry.id   4426d3597b644a43c616ddb574297703
#
_cell.length_a   1.000
_cell.length_b   1.000
_cell.length_c   1.000
_cell.angle_alpha   90.00
_cell.angle_beta   90.00
_cell.angle_gamma   90.00
#
_symmetry.space_group_name_H-M   'P 1'
#
loop_
_entity.id
_entity.type
_entity.pdbx_description
1 polymer ?
#
loop_
_entity_poly.entity_id
_entity_poly.type
_entity_poly.pdbx_seq_one_letter_code
_entity_poly.pdbx_strand_id
1 'polypeptide(L)'
;MKRNIITLIIVVFAMMQTTAQTYDNLWKQADIIAQKDQPKSEIGVMQKIISKASAAKDYGQLLAAEMRQVTLWKEISADSLTPNVKRMEAEALKTNDPMLKAVRYAVLGKVYHDNPYGIEVDEASLEQREDASYDQSQRKVNLKKSQE
;
A
#
# COMPACT_ATOMS: atom_id res chain seq x y z
N MET A 1 -36.56 -20.92 13.05
CA MET A 1 -35.67 -19.74 13.14
C MET A 1 -34.26 -20.07 13.61
N LYS A 2 -34.02 -20.79 14.72
CA LYS A 2 -32.66 -21.11 15.20
C LYS A 2 -31.77 -21.86 14.20
N ARG A 3 -32.35 -22.78 13.42
CA ARG A 3 -31.62 -23.59 12.42
C ARG A 3 -31.06 -22.76 11.26
N ASN A 4 -31.77 -21.73 10.81
CA ASN A 4 -31.33 -20.86 9.71
C ASN A 4 -30.23 -19.87 10.13
N ILE A 5 -30.21 -19.47 11.40
CA ILE A 5 -29.18 -18.57 11.97
C ILE A 5 -27.84 -19.34 12.07
N ILE A 6 -27.88 -20.58 12.52
CA ILE A 6 -26.67 -21.44 12.62
C ILE A 6 -26.06 -21.67 11.22
N THR A 7 -26.89 -21.93 10.22
CA THR A 7 -26.45 -22.13 8.84
C THR A 7 -25.80 -20.85 8.28
N LEU A 8 -26.39 -19.68 8.56
CA LEU A 8 -25.85 -18.39 8.14
C LEU A 8 -24.48 -18.09 8.78
N ILE A 9 -24.33 -18.38 10.06
CA ILE A 9 -23.07 -18.17 10.80
C ILE A 9 -21.96 -19.09 10.22
N ILE A 10 -22.25 -20.34 9.90
CA ILE A 10 -21.30 -21.28 9.33
C ILE A 10 -20.84 -20.81 7.94
N VAL A 11 -21.75 -20.29 7.09
CA VAL A 11 -21.41 -19.79 5.77
C VAL A 11 -20.53 -18.54 5.85
N VAL A 12 -20.81 -17.62 6.76
CA VAL A 12 -19.99 -16.42 6.98
C VAL A 12 -18.60 -16.78 7.50
N PHE A 13 -18.50 -17.76 8.41
CA PHE A 13 -17.21 -18.23 8.95
C PHE A 13 -16.37 -18.96 7.87
N ALA A 14 -17.01 -19.73 7.00
CA ALA A 14 -16.33 -20.38 5.86
C ALA A 14 -15.80 -19.37 4.83
N MET A 15 -16.52 -18.27 4.58
CA MET A 15 -16.06 -17.19 3.70
C MET A 15 -14.85 -16.43 4.27
N MET A 16 -14.77 -16.25 5.58
CA MET A 16 -13.61 -15.63 6.24
C MET A 16 -12.35 -16.50 6.13
N GLN A 17 -12.48 -17.82 6.28
CA GLN A 17 -11.36 -18.74 6.15
C GLN A 17 -10.79 -18.80 4.72
N THR A 18 -11.64 -18.76 3.68
CA THR A 18 -11.19 -18.77 2.29
C THR A 18 -10.45 -17.50 1.91
N THR A 19 -10.79 -16.35 2.52
CA THR A 19 -10.09 -15.08 2.27
C THR A 19 -8.69 -15.09 2.90
N ALA A 20 -8.54 -15.54 4.14
CA ALA A 20 -7.25 -15.67 4.81
C ALA A 20 -6.33 -16.65 4.06
N GLN A 21 -6.83 -17.84 3.69
CA GLN A 21 -6.09 -18.84 2.92
C GLN A 21 -5.54 -18.30 1.60
N THR A 22 -6.25 -17.38 0.96
CA THR A 22 -5.79 -16.78 -0.30
C THR A 22 -4.63 -15.80 -0.10
N TYR A 23 -4.60 -15.01 0.98
CA TYR A 23 -3.46 -14.14 1.30
C TYR A 23 -2.24 -14.98 1.68
N ASP A 24 -2.40 -15.99 2.51
CA ASP A 24 -1.32 -16.90 2.88
C ASP A 24 -0.66 -17.55 1.66
N ASN A 25 -1.45 -17.96 0.68
CA ASN A 25 -0.92 -18.54 -0.55
C ASN A 25 -0.15 -17.51 -1.39
N LEU A 26 -0.66 -16.28 -1.48
CA LEU A 26 0.04 -15.20 -2.20
C LEU A 26 1.34 -14.82 -1.50
N TRP A 27 1.35 -14.69 -0.17
CA TRP A 27 2.56 -14.42 0.58
C TRP A 27 3.59 -15.55 0.46
N LYS A 28 3.18 -16.81 0.56
CA LYS A 28 4.07 -17.95 0.30
C LYS A 28 4.65 -17.94 -1.12
N GLN A 29 3.84 -17.55 -2.12
CA GLN A 29 4.33 -17.41 -3.48
C GLN A 29 5.37 -16.29 -3.58
N ALA A 30 5.15 -15.17 -2.92
CA ALA A 30 6.11 -14.07 -2.85
C ALA A 30 7.42 -14.52 -2.21
N ASP A 31 7.37 -15.24 -1.08
CA ASP A 31 8.56 -15.76 -0.39
C ASP A 31 9.37 -16.72 -1.28
N ILE A 32 8.72 -17.61 -2.02
CA ILE A 32 9.39 -18.52 -2.96
C ILE A 32 10.07 -17.75 -4.09
N ILE A 33 9.46 -16.66 -4.58
CA ILE A 33 10.02 -15.81 -5.62
C ILE A 33 11.19 -15.00 -5.09
N ALA A 34 11.07 -14.46 -3.87
CA ALA A 34 12.13 -13.74 -3.18
C ALA A 34 13.39 -14.59 -2.99
N GLN A 35 13.23 -15.87 -2.61
CA GLN A 35 14.35 -16.82 -2.50
C GLN A 35 15.08 -17.06 -3.82
N LYS A 36 14.45 -16.76 -4.96
CA LYS A 36 15.05 -16.88 -6.31
C LYS A 36 15.64 -15.57 -6.81
N ASP A 37 15.66 -14.53 -5.99
CA ASP A 37 16.13 -13.18 -6.36
C ASP A 37 15.44 -12.64 -7.62
N GLN A 38 14.11 -12.70 -7.65
CA GLN A 38 13.28 -12.27 -8.77
C GLN A 38 12.33 -11.12 -8.40
N PRO A 39 12.84 -9.92 -8.07
CA PRO A 39 12.03 -8.82 -7.55
C PRO A 39 10.92 -8.36 -8.51
N LYS A 40 11.16 -8.40 -9.83
CA LYS A 40 10.12 -8.07 -10.83
C LYS A 40 8.93 -9.03 -10.79
N SER A 41 9.19 -10.32 -10.61
CA SER A 41 8.13 -11.34 -10.48
C SER A 41 7.39 -11.19 -9.16
N GLU A 42 8.10 -10.86 -8.08
CA GLU A 42 7.52 -10.63 -6.76
C GLU A 42 6.58 -9.41 -6.76
N ILE A 43 6.92 -8.32 -7.47
CA ILE A 43 6.03 -7.16 -7.67
C ILE A 43 4.67 -7.61 -8.25
N GLY A 44 4.66 -8.54 -9.20
CA GLY A 44 3.43 -9.07 -9.76
C GLY A 44 2.54 -9.77 -8.70
N VAL A 45 3.14 -10.41 -7.71
CA VAL A 45 2.40 -10.98 -6.57
C VAL A 45 1.91 -9.88 -5.63
N MET A 46 2.74 -8.88 -5.32
CA MET A 46 2.33 -7.73 -4.50
C MET A 46 1.12 -7.02 -5.11
N GLN A 47 1.10 -6.79 -6.43
CA GLN A 47 -0.03 -6.19 -7.12
C GLN A 47 -1.33 -6.99 -6.97
N LYS A 48 -1.26 -8.33 -6.95
CA LYS A 48 -2.44 -9.19 -6.68
C LYS A 48 -2.93 -9.01 -5.25
N ILE A 49 -2.03 -8.96 -4.26
CA ILE A 49 -2.38 -8.72 -2.86
C ILE A 49 -3.01 -7.33 -2.71
N ILE A 50 -2.39 -6.29 -3.27
CA ILE A 50 -2.86 -4.90 -3.23
C ILE A 50 -4.27 -4.80 -3.82
N SER A 51 -4.50 -5.35 -5.01
CA SER A 51 -5.81 -5.32 -5.67
C SER A 51 -6.89 -6.02 -4.84
N LYS A 52 -6.57 -7.19 -4.30
CA LYS A 52 -7.47 -7.96 -3.44
C LYS A 52 -7.76 -7.23 -2.13
N ALA A 53 -6.74 -6.72 -1.47
CA ALA A 53 -6.84 -6.02 -0.20
C ALA A 53 -7.62 -4.70 -0.33
N SER A 54 -7.40 -3.94 -1.41
CA SER A 54 -8.16 -2.74 -1.71
C SER A 54 -9.65 -3.06 -1.91
N ALA A 55 -9.98 -4.10 -2.69
CA ALA A 55 -11.35 -4.50 -2.94
C ALA A 55 -12.06 -5.01 -1.67
N ALA A 56 -11.34 -5.75 -0.82
CA ALA A 56 -11.84 -6.29 0.44
C ALA A 56 -11.80 -5.27 1.60
N LYS A 57 -11.20 -4.09 1.41
CA LYS A 57 -10.89 -3.10 2.45
C LYS A 57 -10.05 -3.68 3.59
N ASP A 58 -9.17 -4.63 3.27
CA ASP A 58 -8.21 -5.21 4.20
C ASP A 58 -6.96 -4.32 4.23
N TYR A 59 -7.03 -3.25 5.00
CA TYR A 59 -6.00 -2.22 5.04
C TYR A 59 -4.68 -2.70 5.64
N GLY A 60 -4.70 -3.76 6.45
CA GLY A 60 -3.49 -4.38 6.98
C GLY A 60 -2.69 -5.09 5.89
N GLN A 61 -3.35 -5.92 5.08
CA GLN A 61 -2.74 -6.59 3.93
C GLN A 61 -2.29 -5.59 2.86
N LEU A 62 -3.10 -4.55 2.64
CA LEU A 62 -2.77 -3.48 1.72
C LEU A 62 -1.47 -2.77 2.12
N LEU A 63 -1.38 -2.31 3.37
CA LEU A 63 -0.19 -1.63 3.90
C LEU A 63 1.06 -2.50 3.76
N ALA A 64 0.97 -3.77 4.18
CA ALA A 64 2.09 -4.71 4.11
C ALA A 64 2.58 -4.92 2.67
N ALA A 65 1.66 -5.11 1.72
CA ALA A 65 2.00 -5.35 0.32
C ALA A 65 2.55 -4.09 -0.39
N GLU A 66 2.00 -2.92 -0.13
CA GLU A 66 2.52 -1.65 -0.67
C GLU A 66 3.92 -1.35 -0.12
N MET A 67 4.17 -1.57 1.17
CA MET A 67 5.49 -1.42 1.77
C MET A 67 6.53 -2.38 1.15
N ARG A 68 6.17 -3.66 0.97
CA ARG A 68 7.05 -4.63 0.31
C ARG A 68 7.33 -4.23 -1.14
N GLN A 69 6.31 -3.76 -1.86
CA GLN A 69 6.46 -3.30 -3.25
C GLN A 69 7.46 -2.14 -3.36
N VAL A 70 7.45 -1.18 -2.43
CA VAL A 70 8.43 -0.09 -2.38
C VAL A 70 9.86 -0.63 -2.21
N THR A 71 10.07 -1.60 -1.33
CA THR A 71 11.37 -2.25 -1.16
C THR A 71 11.85 -2.87 -2.47
N LEU A 72 10.97 -3.60 -3.16
CA LEU A 72 11.29 -4.23 -4.45
C LEU A 72 11.64 -3.23 -5.55
N TRP A 73 11.00 -2.07 -5.60
CA TRP A 73 11.39 -1.03 -6.56
C TRP A 73 12.83 -0.56 -6.35
N LYS A 74 13.26 -0.41 -5.08
CA LYS A 74 14.66 -0.06 -4.75
C LYS A 74 15.64 -1.17 -5.13
N GLU A 75 15.26 -2.43 -4.91
CA GLU A 75 16.09 -3.60 -5.27
C GLU A 75 16.29 -3.71 -6.79
N ILE A 76 15.30 -3.33 -7.59
CA ILE A 76 15.41 -3.37 -9.05
C ILE A 76 16.36 -2.29 -9.57
N SER A 77 16.17 -1.05 -9.16
CA SER A 77 17.00 0.09 -9.57
C SER A 77 16.61 1.34 -8.75
N ALA A 78 17.59 2.17 -8.41
CA ALA A 78 17.33 3.46 -7.78
C ALA A 78 16.39 4.33 -8.64
N ASP A 79 16.52 4.29 -9.97
CA ASP A 79 15.68 5.04 -10.91
C ASP A 79 14.23 4.55 -10.97
N SER A 80 13.97 3.32 -10.48
CA SER A 80 12.61 2.75 -10.45
C SER A 80 11.75 3.35 -9.35
N LEU A 81 12.34 3.91 -8.31
CA LEU A 81 11.59 4.40 -7.15
C LEU A 81 10.76 5.63 -7.49
N THR A 82 11.37 6.68 -8.03
CA THR A 82 10.72 7.97 -8.29
C THR A 82 9.44 7.86 -9.15
N PRO A 83 9.44 7.24 -10.34
CA PRO A 83 8.23 7.15 -11.15
C PRO A 83 7.11 6.34 -10.49
N ASN A 84 7.46 5.31 -9.70
CA ASN A 84 6.47 4.50 -8.99
C ASN A 84 5.88 5.24 -7.79
N VAL A 85 6.67 6.04 -7.08
CA VAL A 85 6.19 6.91 -6.00
C VAL A 85 5.25 7.98 -6.55
N LYS A 86 5.62 8.67 -7.63
CA LYS A 86 4.74 9.64 -8.32
C LYS A 86 3.39 9.02 -8.74
N ARG A 87 3.41 7.79 -9.24
CA ARG A 87 2.18 7.05 -9.55
C ARG A 87 1.34 6.78 -8.31
N MET A 88 1.95 6.31 -7.22
CA MET A 88 1.25 6.05 -5.95
C MET A 88 0.61 7.32 -5.38
N GLU A 89 1.30 8.46 -5.49
CA GLU A 89 0.75 9.75 -5.11
C GLU A 89 -0.50 10.13 -5.92
N ALA A 90 -0.41 10.01 -7.24
CA ALA A 90 -1.54 10.29 -8.13
C ALA A 90 -2.75 9.39 -7.82
N GLU A 91 -2.51 8.14 -7.46
CA GLU A 91 -3.55 7.20 -7.04
C GLU A 91 -4.13 7.55 -5.67
N ALA A 92 -3.30 8.00 -4.72
CA ALA A 92 -3.74 8.45 -3.41
C ALA A 92 -4.63 9.70 -3.51
N LEU A 93 -4.32 10.62 -4.42
CA LEU A 93 -5.14 11.81 -4.68
C LEU A 93 -6.50 11.46 -5.27
N LYS A 94 -6.58 10.47 -6.17
CA LYS A 94 -7.80 10.09 -6.88
C LYS A 94 -8.77 9.25 -6.06
N THR A 95 -8.31 8.62 -4.97
CA THR A 95 -9.20 7.76 -4.18
C THR A 95 -10.13 8.56 -3.29
N ASN A 96 -11.41 8.17 -3.28
CA ASN A 96 -12.42 8.73 -2.38
C ASN A 96 -12.56 7.93 -1.07
N ASP A 97 -11.90 6.79 -0.94
CA ASP A 97 -11.89 6.00 0.30
C ASP A 97 -10.86 6.61 1.27
N PRO A 98 -11.30 7.18 2.41
CA PRO A 98 -10.42 7.87 3.34
C PRO A 98 -9.39 6.93 4.00
N MET A 99 -9.73 5.68 4.24
CA MET A 99 -8.82 4.71 4.84
C MET A 99 -7.76 4.25 3.83
N LEU A 100 -8.16 3.98 2.58
CA LEU A 100 -7.24 3.67 1.50
C LEU A 100 -6.27 4.84 1.27
N LYS A 101 -6.78 6.07 1.29
CA LYS A 101 -5.99 7.29 1.19
C LYS A 101 -4.97 7.40 2.33
N ALA A 102 -5.41 7.15 3.57
CA ALA A 102 -4.54 7.19 4.75
C ALA A 102 -3.42 6.13 4.68
N VAL A 103 -3.72 4.90 4.25
CA VAL A 103 -2.71 3.84 4.05
C VAL A 103 -1.65 4.28 3.05
N ARG A 104 -2.07 4.80 1.89
CA ARG A 104 -1.13 5.25 0.85
C ARG A 104 -0.25 6.41 1.33
N TYR A 105 -0.82 7.38 2.05
CA TYR A 105 -0.01 8.46 2.63
C TYR A 105 0.94 7.97 3.72
N ALA A 106 0.59 6.95 4.49
CA ALA A 106 1.51 6.34 5.46
C ALA A 106 2.72 5.70 4.74
N VAL A 107 2.47 4.96 3.65
CA VAL A 107 3.55 4.39 2.81
C VAL A 107 4.40 5.49 2.21
N LEU A 108 3.80 6.51 1.60
CA LEU A 108 4.51 7.64 1.00
C LEU A 108 5.33 8.40 2.03
N GLY A 109 4.77 8.66 3.22
CA GLY A 109 5.48 9.32 4.32
C GLY A 109 6.76 8.56 4.71
N LYS A 110 6.67 7.23 4.82
CA LYS A 110 7.85 6.40 5.09
C LYS A 110 8.85 6.43 3.93
N VAL A 111 8.38 6.37 2.70
CA VAL A 111 9.26 6.43 1.52
C VAL A 111 10.05 7.74 1.48
N TYR A 112 9.40 8.87 1.71
CA TYR A 112 10.05 10.17 1.74
C TYR A 112 11.00 10.33 2.93
N HIS A 113 10.62 9.78 4.09
CA HIS A 113 11.49 9.76 5.26
C HIS A 113 12.79 8.97 5.00
N ASP A 114 12.67 7.79 4.39
CA ASP A 114 13.80 6.90 4.14
C ASP A 114 14.68 7.35 2.95
N ASN A 115 14.19 8.27 2.12
CA ASN A 115 14.89 8.74 0.91
C ASN A 115 14.82 10.26 0.76
N PRO A 116 15.39 11.02 1.70
CA PRO A 116 15.24 12.48 1.71
C PRO A 116 15.86 13.19 0.51
N TYR A 117 16.80 12.55 -0.20
CA TYR A 117 17.52 13.12 -1.35
C TYR A 117 17.34 12.34 -2.66
N GLY A 118 16.62 11.23 -2.63
CA GLY A 118 16.52 10.30 -3.76
C GLY A 118 15.23 10.38 -4.57
N ILE A 119 14.30 11.25 -4.20
CA ILE A 119 13.03 11.43 -4.91
C ILE A 119 12.93 12.89 -5.30
N GLU A 120 13.07 13.18 -6.61
CA GLU A 120 12.80 14.52 -7.13
C GLU A 120 11.33 14.87 -6.89
N VAL A 121 11.12 15.86 -6.05
CA VAL A 121 9.80 16.49 -5.84
C VAL A 121 9.69 17.60 -6.87
N ASP A 122 8.87 17.40 -7.88
CA ASP A 122 8.54 18.45 -8.85
C ASP A 122 7.77 19.57 -8.14
N GLU A 123 8.30 20.80 -8.15
CA GLU A 123 7.65 21.98 -7.54
C GLU A 123 6.23 22.19 -8.09
N ALA A 124 5.99 21.91 -9.38
CA ALA A 124 4.67 21.98 -9.98
C ALA A 124 3.68 20.97 -9.36
N SER A 125 4.17 19.84 -8.87
CA SER A 125 3.33 18.85 -8.14
C SER A 125 2.99 19.31 -6.73
N LEU A 126 3.77 20.24 -6.15
CA LEU A 126 3.50 20.84 -4.85
C LEU A 126 2.39 21.90 -4.96
N GLU A 127 2.38 22.72 -6.02
CA GLU A 127 1.33 23.72 -6.26
C GLU A 127 -0.04 23.06 -6.50
N GLN A 128 -0.11 21.96 -7.27
CA GLN A 128 -1.34 21.19 -7.43
C GLN A 128 -1.85 20.54 -6.14
N ARG A 129 -0.98 20.38 -5.12
CA ARG A 129 -1.36 19.87 -3.79
C ARG A 129 -1.96 20.95 -2.90
N GLU A 130 -1.61 22.20 -3.09
CA GLU A 130 -2.23 23.33 -2.36
C GLU A 130 -3.71 23.45 -2.71
N ASP A 131 -4.09 23.27 -3.98
CA ASP A 131 -5.48 23.25 -4.45
C ASP A 131 -6.27 22.02 -3.98
N ALA A 132 -5.62 20.93 -3.58
CA ALA A 132 -6.24 19.68 -3.16
C ALA A 132 -6.44 19.52 -1.65
N SER A 133 -6.66 20.63 -0.90
CA SER A 133 -6.95 20.64 0.55
C SER A 133 -5.97 19.84 1.43
N TYR A 134 -4.73 19.67 0.98
CA TYR A 134 -3.66 19.12 1.82
C TYR A 134 -2.97 20.28 2.53
N ASP A 135 -3.37 20.50 3.79
CA ASP A 135 -2.80 21.54 4.63
C ASP A 135 -1.29 21.33 4.83
N GLN A 136 -0.46 22.24 4.30
CA GLN A 136 1.00 22.26 4.54
C GLN A 136 1.33 22.25 6.04
N SER A 137 0.42 22.71 6.90
CA SER A 137 0.55 22.66 8.35
C SER A 137 0.61 21.22 8.87
N GLN A 138 -0.17 20.31 8.30
CA GLN A 138 -0.15 18.87 8.62
C GLN A 138 1.18 18.21 8.22
N ARG A 139 1.76 18.61 7.09
CA ARG A 139 3.06 18.12 6.63
C ARG A 139 4.19 18.57 7.57
N LYS A 140 4.18 19.81 8.01
CA LYS A 140 5.14 20.34 9.00
C LYS A 140 4.98 19.67 10.37
N VAL A 141 3.75 19.37 10.79
CA VAL A 141 3.48 18.66 12.05
C VAL A 141 3.95 17.21 11.98
N ASN A 142 3.73 16.52 10.86
CA ASN A 142 4.15 15.13 10.70
C ASN A 142 5.68 14.99 10.58
N LEU A 143 6.36 15.93 9.89
CA LEU A 143 7.82 16.01 9.86
C LEU A 143 8.41 16.32 11.23
N LYS A 144 7.80 17.21 12.01
CA LYS A 144 8.26 17.55 13.35
C LYS A 144 8.09 16.39 14.34
N LYS A 145 6.97 15.65 14.26
CA LYS A 145 6.73 14.43 15.07
C LYS A 145 7.63 13.26 14.71
N SER A 146 8.17 13.21 13.51
CA SER A 146 9.12 12.16 13.11
C SER A 146 10.57 12.47 13.52
N GLN A 147 10.83 13.69 14.01
CA GLN A 147 12.13 14.14 14.50
C GLN A 147 12.22 14.17 16.05
N GLU A 148 11.10 13.99 16.74
CA GLU A 148 11.00 13.74 18.19
C GLU A 148 10.96 12.24 18.50
#